data_56c6000fec991c758d13cd9335481037
#
_entry.id   56c6000fec991c758d13cd9335481037
#
_cell.length_a   1.000
_cell.length_b   1.000
_cell.length_c   1.000
_cell.angle_alpha   90.00
_cell.angle_beta   90.00
_cell.angle_gamma   90.00
#
_symmetry.space_group_name_H-M   'P 1'
#
loop_
_entity.id
_entity.type
_entity.pdbx_description
1 polymer ?
#
loop_
_entity_poly.entity_id
_entity_poly.type
_entity_poly.pdbx_seq_one_letter_code
_entity_poly.pdbx_strand_id
1 'polypeptide(L)'
;MRRREVIALIGGTAVVWPGISVVQVTATRSLVAILTARPPEAMRRYVNAFAQGIQEFGLVEGRDYEIVLRSTDGDTTRVPELLTELIALHPKVILTTDTPQALAAKRATNEIPIVGVFIADPVGFGLVASVARPGGNVTGLLSSIDRLVPKQLDLLLQVVPAATRVGVLLNANNPANVGGLRFLQTDTAARPLKLVPAELRQSSEIDAAFQAFVHEHVKAVFVFQDPLFLRNGERIAALALAARLPTVFGFREFVEVGGLMSYGLNLINQWRRAAAYAAKILEGTKPGDLPVEMQPRLELVINLKTAKALGITIPASVLAFANDLIE
;
A
#
# COMPACT_ATOMS: atom_id res chain seq x y z
N MET A 1 -91.26 26.81 3.69
CA MET A 1 -91.31 28.29 3.48
C MET A 1 -89.83 28.73 3.33
N ARG A 2 -89.38 29.05 2.16
CA ARG A 2 -89.03 30.36 1.62
C ARG A 2 -88.04 31.12 2.58
N ARG A 3 -86.81 31.50 2.22
CA ARG A 3 -86.30 32.37 1.14
C ARG A 3 -84.75 32.49 1.34
N ARG A 4 -83.99 32.44 0.34
CA ARG A 4 -83.36 33.45 -0.54
C ARG A 4 -81.95 33.89 -0.09
N GLU A 5 -81.02 33.47 -0.86
CA GLU A 5 -79.90 34.20 -1.49
C GLU A 5 -79.46 35.56 -0.86
N VAL A 6 -78.15 35.62 -0.53
CA VAL A 6 -77.33 36.82 -0.82
C VAL A 6 -75.93 36.35 -1.20
N ILE A 7 -75.53 36.64 -2.44
CA ILE A 7 -74.22 36.58 -2.96
C ILE A 7 -73.38 37.71 -2.40
N ALA A 8 -72.22 37.42 -1.80
CA ALA A 8 -71.20 38.45 -1.54
C ALA A 8 -69.91 37.99 -2.20
N LEU A 9 -69.56 38.67 -3.29
CA LEU A 9 -68.21 38.61 -3.92
C LEU A 9 -67.19 39.18 -2.91
N ILE A 10 -66.21 38.37 -2.54
CA ILE A 10 -64.99 38.90 -1.95
C ILE A 10 -63.86 38.43 -2.88
N GLY A 11 -63.27 39.39 -3.59
CA GLY A 11 -62.13 39.20 -4.46
C GLY A 11 -60.92 38.72 -3.64
N GLY A 12 -60.50 37.49 -3.91
CA GLY A 12 -59.27 36.94 -3.36
C GLY A 12 -58.09 37.42 -4.19
N THR A 13 -57.29 38.32 -3.66
CA THR A 13 -55.97 38.62 -4.15
C THR A 13 -55.10 37.39 -3.93
N ALA A 14 -54.77 36.68 -5.01
CA ALA A 14 -53.77 35.62 -5.00
C ALA A 14 -52.41 36.25 -4.71
N VAL A 15 -51.93 36.11 -3.49
CA VAL A 15 -50.53 36.38 -3.15
C VAL A 15 -49.67 35.27 -3.80
N VAL A 16 -49.07 35.60 -4.93
CA VAL A 16 -48.05 34.78 -5.55
C VAL A 16 -46.80 34.86 -4.66
N TRP A 17 -46.61 33.85 -3.85
CA TRP A 17 -45.35 33.67 -3.13
C TRP A 17 -44.29 33.37 -4.17
N PRO A 18 -43.17 34.13 -4.24
CA PRO A 18 -42.07 33.76 -5.13
C PRO A 18 -41.56 32.40 -4.66
N GLY A 19 -41.74 31.38 -5.52
CA GLY A 19 -41.15 30.06 -5.28
C GLY A 19 -39.66 30.22 -5.11
N ILE A 20 -39.18 29.94 -3.90
CA ILE A 20 -37.75 29.77 -3.67
C ILE A 20 -37.35 28.55 -4.49
N SER A 21 -36.81 28.79 -5.70
CA SER A 21 -36.11 27.77 -6.45
C SER A 21 -34.93 27.40 -5.60
N VAL A 22 -35.01 26.27 -4.88
CA VAL A 22 -33.89 25.61 -4.29
C VAL A 22 -33.04 25.19 -5.47
N VAL A 23 -32.07 26.03 -5.82
CA VAL A 23 -30.98 25.63 -6.70
C VAL A 23 -30.31 24.47 -5.97
N GLN A 24 -30.63 23.24 -6.36
CA GLN A 24 -29.82 22.10 -6.02
C GLN A 24 -28.44 22.35 -6.62
N VAL A 25 -27.56 22.93 -5.81
CA VAL A 25 -26.14 22.90 -6.07
C VAL A 25 -25.80 21.40 -6.02
N THR A 26 -25.73 20.76 -7.18
CA THR A 26 -25.08 19.46 -7.31
C THR A 26 -23.66 19.70 -6.88
N ALA A 27 -23.38 19.42 -5.60
CA ALA A 27 -22.03 19.46 -5.07
C ALA A 27 -21.22 18.54 -5.98
N THR A 28 -20.31 19.12 -6.75
CA THR A 28 -19.38 18.38 -7.62
C THR A 28 -18.59 17.49 -6.67
N ARG A 29 -18.82 16.17 -6.77
CA ARG A 29 -18.13 15.17 -5.95
C ARG A 29 -16.63 15.32 -6.11
N SER A 30 -15.92 15.25 -5.01
CA SER A 30 -14.47 15.29 -5.02
C SER A 30 -13.93 13.99 -5.60
N LEU A 31 -12.99 14.05 -6.55
CA LEU A 31 -12.39 12.86 -7.12
C LEU A 31 -11.14 12.47 -6.32
N VAL A 32 -11.11 11.21 -5.88
CA VAL A 32 -9.96 10.54 -5.26
C VAL A 32 -9.35 9.59 -6.29
N ALA A 33 -8.16 9.89 -6.76
CA ALA A 33 -7.45 9.06 -7.72
C ALA A 33 -6.54 8.06 -6.99
N ILE A 34 -6.51 6.82 -7.46
CA ILE A 34 -5.61 5.77 -6.96
C ILE A 34 -4.77 5.24 -8.11
N LEU A 35 -3.45 5.37 -8.00
CA LEU A 35 -2.50 4.69 -8.88
C LEU A 35 -1.90 3.49 -8.15
N THR A 36 -1.98 2.33 -8.77
CA THR A 36 -1.48 1.07 -8.19
C THR A 36 -0.77 0.20 -9.24
N ALA A 37 0.11 -0.67 -8.79
CA ALA A 37 0.68 -1.72 -9.65
C ALA A 37 -0.10 -3.04 -9.60
N ARG A 38 -1.12 -3.13 -8.73
CA ARG A 38 -1.93 -4.34 -8.53
C ARG A 38 -3.18 -4.30 -9.39
N PRO A 39 -3.65 -5.46 -9.91
CA PRO A 39 -4.89 -5.50 -10.64
C PRO A 39 -6.09 -5.05 -9.78
N PRO A 40 -7.13 -4.47 -10.40
CA PRO A 40 -8.27 -3.89 -9.68
C PRO A 40 -8.96 -4.86 -8.71
N GLU A 41 -9.08 -6.14 -9.07
CA GLU A 41 -9.68 -7.18 -8.23
C GLU A 41 -8.86 -7.41 -6.94
N ALA A 42 -7.53 -7.38 -7.02
CA ALA A 42 -6.65 -7.49 -5.86
C ALA A 42 -6.68 -6.24 -4.97
N MET A 43 -7.10 -5.10 -5.53
CA MET A 43 -7.24 -3.84 -4.78
C MET A 43 -8.54 -3.76 -3.99
N ARG A 44 -9.57 -4.55 -4.30
CA ARG A 44 -10.91 -4.43 -3.72
C ARG A 44 -10.91 -4.37 -2.18
N ARG A 45 -10.17 -5.28 -1.52
CA ARG A 45 -10.11 -5.31 -0.04
C ARG A 45 -9.48 -4.05 0.56
N TYR A 46 -8.54 -3.43 -0.14
CA TYR A 46 -7.86 -2.21 0.30
C TYR A 46 -8.69 -0.96 0.05
N VAL A 47 -9.34 -0.88 -1.11
CA VAL A 47 -10.30 0.19 -1.42
C VAL A 47 -11.46 0.15 -0.44
N ASN A 48 -11.98 -1.03 -0.07
CA ASN A 48 -12.99 -1.17 0.97
C ASN A 48 -12.48 -0.69 2.34
N ALA A 49 -11.25 -1.02 2.72
CA ALA A 49 -10.66 -0.54 3.96
C ALA A 49 -10.47 0.99 3.97
N PHE A 50 -10.09 1.56 2.83
CA PHE A 50 -10.02 3.00 2.62
C PHE A 50 -11.40 3.64 2.74
N ALA A 51 -12.43 3.11 2.07
CA ALA A 51 -13.80 3.62 2.14
C ALA A 51 -14.37 3.57 3.57
N GLN A 52 -14.08 2.49 4.33
CA GLN A 52 -14.43 2.41 5.74
C GLN A 52 -13.68 3.47 6.57
N GLY A 53 -12.38 3.65 6.33
CA GLY A 53 -11.58 4.63 7.04
C GLY A 53 -12.00 6.07 6.77
N ILE A 54 -12.38 6.42 5.53
CA ILE A 54 -12.82 7.78 5.19
C ILE A 54 -14.24 8.06 5.72
N GLN A 55 -15.07 7.01 5.86
CA GLN A 55 -16.40 7.11 6.47
C GLN A 55 -16.34 7.49 7.95
N GLU A 56 -15.26 7.15 8.67
CA GLU A 56 -15.02 7.59 10.06
C GLU A 56 -14.94 9.13 10.17
N PHE A 57 -14.69 9.83 9.06
CA PHE A 57 -14.69 11.28 8.93
C PHE A 57 -16.01 11.83 8.35
N GLY A 58 -17.06 11.00 8.25
CA GLY A 58 -18.38 11.41 7.75
C GLY A 58 -18.49 11.50 6.23
N LEU A 59 -17.45 11.18 5.48
CA LEU A 59 -17.42 11.21 4.01
C LEU A 59 -17.87 9.87 3.43
N VAL A 60 -18.79 9.89 2.46
CA VAL A 60 -19.41 8.70 1.88
C VAL A 60 -19.16 8.69 0.37
N GLU A 61 -18.66 7.57 -0.15
CA GLU A 61 -18.47 7.36 -1.58
C GLU A 61 -19.81 7.44 -2.33
N GLY A 62 -19.81 8.06 -3.49
CA GLY A 62 -21.01 8.31 -4.29
C GLY A 62 -21.84 9.53 -3.83
N ARG A 63 -21.62 10.06 -2.61
CA ARG A 63 -22.22 11.29 -2.11
C ARG A 63 -21.22 12.45 -2.09
N ASP A 64 -20.09 12.28 -1.41
CA ASP A 64 -19.12 13.35 -1.14
C ASP A 64 -17.88 13.23 -2.04
N TYR A 65 -17.52 11.99 -2.39
CA TYR A 65 -16.39 11.70 -3.27
C TYR A 65 -16.64 10.49 -4.17
N GLU A 66 -15.80 10.34 -5.18
CA GLU A 66 -15.73 9.18 -6.07
C GLU A 66 -14.28 8.69 -6.16
N ILE A 67 -14.09 7.39 -6.31
CA ILE A 67 -12.77 6.78 -6.50
C ILE A 67 -12.57 6.44 -7.98
N VAL A 68 -11.44 6.89 -8.54
CA VAL A 68 -10.95 6.44 -9.84
C VAL A 68 -9.63 5.71 -9.63
N LEU A 69 -9.60 4.43 -9.99
CA LEU A 69 -8.42 3.58 -9.88
C LEU A 69 -7.82 3.35 -11.27
N ARG A 70 -6.48 3.47 -11.35
CA ARG A 70 -5.68 3.04 -12.50
C ARG A 70 -4.63 2.06 -12.04
N SER A 71 -4.51 0.97 -12.79
CA SER A 71 -3.52 -0.07 -12.53
C SER A 71 -2.51 -0.16 -13.66
N THR A 72 -1.24 -0.26 -13.30
CA THR A 72 -0.20 -0.62 -14.26
C THR A 72 -0.15 -2.12 -14.55
N ASP A 73 -0.87 -2.94 -13.77
CA ASP A 73 -0.78 -4.40 -13.82
C ASP A 73 0.67 -4.92 -13.75
N GLY A 74 1.51 -4.22 -12.98
CA GLY A 74 2.93 -4.55 -12.78
C GLY A 74 3.84 -4.04 -13.90
N ASP A 75 3.31 -3.44 -14.96
CA ASP A 75 4.11 -2.76 -15.97
C ASP A 75 4.39 -1.32 -15.56
N THR A 76 5.55 -1.10 -14.95
CA THR A 76 5.95 0.22 -14.45
C THR A 76 6.17 1.26 -15.56
N THR A 77 6.31 0.84 -16.82
CA THR A 77 6.46 1.76 -17.96
C THR A 77 5.20 2.56 -18.24
N ARG A 78 4.02 2.06 -17.79
CA ARG A 78 2.72 2.71 -17.93
C ARG A 78 2.44 3.83 -16.91
N VAL A 79 3.30 3.96 -15.89
CA VAL A 79 3.10 4.97 -14.81
C VAL A 79 2.93 6.39 -15.35
N PRO A 80 3.76 6.91 -16.29
CA PRO A 80 3.62 8.27 -16.79
C PRO A 80 2.30 8.50 -17.55
N GLU A 81 1.88 7.54 -18.38
CA GLU A 81 0.62 7.59 -19.13
C GLU A 81 -0.58 7.67 -18.18
N LEU A 82 -0.65 6.73 -17.22
CA LEU A 82 -1.76 6.65 -16.26
C LEU A 82 -1.81 7.87 -15.33
N LEU A 83 -0.67 8.45 -14.97
CA LEU A 83 -0.63 9.71 -14.22
C LEU A 83 -1.17 10.87 -15.05
N THR A 84 -0.86 10.93 -16.33
CA THR A 84 -1.41 11.96 -17.23
C THR A 84 -2.93 11.84 -17.33
N GLU A 85 -3.47 10.63 -17.48
CA GLU A 85 -4.92 10.38 -17.44
C GLU A 85 -5.55 10.84 -16.12
N LEU A 86 -4.96 10.41 -14.98
CA LEU A 86 -5.50 10.76 -13.67
C LEU A 86 -5.46 12.26 -13.39
N ILE A 87 -4.40 12.95 -13.75
CA ILE A 87 -4.24 14.41 -13.58
C ILE A 87 -5.26 15.16 -14.43
N ALA A 88 -5.53 14.71 -15.66
CA ALA A 88 -6.53 15.31 -16.55
C ALA A 88 -7.96 15.26 -15.98
N LEU A 89 -8.25 14.36 -15.03
CA LEU A 89 -9.52 14.29 -14.33
C LEU A 89 -9.63 15.30 -13.17
N HIS A 90 -8.60 16.10 -12.90
CA HIS A 90 -8.53 17.08 -11.83
C HIS A 90 -8.89 16.54 -10.43
N PRO A 91 -8.26 15.43 -9.96
CA PRO A 91 -8.58 14.87 -8.68
C PRO A 91 -8.16 15.80 -7.53
N LYS A 92 -8.88 15.73 -6.42
CA LYS A 92 -8.55 16.46 -5.19
C LYS A 92 -7.34 15.86 -4.47
N VAL A 93 -7.08 14.57 -4.70
CA VAL A 93 -5.94 13.84 -4.13
C VAL A 93 -5.59 12.64 -5.00
N ILE A 94 -4.30 12.34 -5.12
CA ILE A 94 -3.78 11.12 -5.75
C ILE A 94 -3.16 10.26 -4.66
N LEU A 95 -3.62 9.00 -4.50
CA LEU A 95 -2.99 7.99 -3.69
C LEU A 95 -2.04 7.14 -4.55
N THR A 96 -0.83 6.89 -4.05
CA THR A 96 0.17 6.02 -4.69
C THR A 96 0.55 4.88 -3.77
N THR A 97 0.82 3.69 -4.33
CA THR A 97 1.01 2.47 -3.54
C THR A 97 2.46 2.08 -3.30
N ASP A 98 3.41 2.86 -3.83
CA ASP A 98 4.86 2.63 -3.64
C ASP A 98 5.68 3.91 -3.87
N THR A 99 6.96 3.84 -3.52
CA THR A 99 7.90 4.96 -3.67
C THR A 99 8.11 5.38 -5.14
N PRO A 100 8.32 4.47 -6.10
CA PRO A 100 8.43 4.82 -7.52
C PRO A 100 7.24 5.61 -8.07
N GLN A 101 6.02 5.20 -7.72
CA GLN A 101 4.79 5.90 -8.14
C GLN A 101 4.69 7.29 -7.49
N ALA A 102 5.02 7.39 -6.19
CA ALA A 102 5.02 8.68 -5.49
C ALA A 102 6.03 9.66 -6.12
N LEU A 103 7.22 9.19 -6.48
CA LEU A 103 8.24 9.96 -7.20
C LEU A 103 7.76 10.40 -8.59
N ALA A 104 7.11 9.51 -9.32
CA ALA A 104 6.55 9.83 -10.63
C ALA A 104 5.41 10.85 -10.51
N ALA A 105 4.50 10.68 -9.56
CA ALA A 105 3.40 11.62 -9.32
C ALA A 105 3.92 13.01 -8.93
N LYS A 106 4.93 13.09 -8.04
CA LYS A 106 5.56 14.37 -7.68
C LYS A 106 6.20 15.10 -8.86
N ARG A 107 6.78 14.34 -9.81
CA ARG A 107 7.32 14.95 -11.05
C ARG A 107 6.24 15.42 -12.01
N ALA A 108 5.08 14.73 -12.01
CA ALA A 108 3.97 15.02 -12.91
C ALA A 108 3.11 16.20 -12.47
N THR A 109 3.03 16.48 -11.16
CA THR A 109 2.27 17.60 -10.62
C THR A 109 2.89 18.14 -9.32
N ASN A 110 2.84 19.47 -9.15
CA ASN A 110 3.20 20.16 -7.90
C ASN A 110 1.97 20.77 -7.20
N GLU A 111 0.79 20.67 -7.80
CA GLU A 111 -0.45 21.28 -7.31
C GLU A 111 -1.37 20.24 -6.66
N ILE A 112 -1.55 19.09 -7.31
CA ILE A 112 -2.45 18.06 -6.80
C ILE A 112 -1.81 17.38 -5.59
N PRO A 113 -2.52 17.30 -4.44
CA PRO A 113 -2.08 16.56 -3.27
C PRO A 113 -1.78 15.09 -3.58
N ILE A 114 -0.68 14.58 -3.05
CA ILE A 114 -0.25 13.19 -3.20
C ILE A 114 -0.15 12.56 -1.82
N VAL A 115 -0.85 11.44 -1.62
CA VAL A 115 -0.75 10.61 -0.42
C VAL A 115 -0.07 9.29 -0.79
N GLY A 116 1.19 9.13 -0.38
CA GLY A 116 1.88 7.86 -0.53
C GLY A 116 1.49 6.88 0.57
N VAL A 117 0.91 5.74 0.21
CA VAL A 117 0.46 4.72 1.17
C VAL A 117 1.64 3.91 1.71
N PHE A 118 2.70 3.76 0.90
CA PHE A 118 3.94 3.08 1.25
C PHE A 118 5.15 3.84 0.71
N ILE A 119 5.72 4.74 1.49
CA ILE A 119 6.89 5.53 1.09
C ILE A 119 8.11 5.10 1.91
N ALA A 120 9.18 4.67 1.23
CA ALA A 120 10.48 4.49 1.83
C ALA A 120 11.27 5.79 1.72
N ASP A 121 12.03 6.13 2.75
CA ASP A 121 12.96 7.26 2.81
C ASP A 121 12.46 8.54 2.07
N PRO A 122 11.34 9.14 2.49
CA PRO A 122 10.73 10.23 1.74
C PRO A 122 11.60 11.49 1.68
N VAL A 123 12.53 11.66 2.62
CA VAL A 123 13.49 12.77 2.66
C VAL A 123 14.66 12.48 1.73
N GLY A 124 15.27 11.29 1.83
CA GLY A 124 16.41 10.90 0.98
C GLY A 124 16.06 10.84 -0.50
N PHE A 125 14.84 10.44 -0.85
CA PHE A 125 14.34 10.49 -2.23
C PHE A 125 13.79 11.87 -2.64
N GLY A 126 13.83 12.86 -1.76
CA GLY A 126 13.36 14.22 -2.04
C GLY A 126 11.84 14.34 -2.24
N LEU A 127 11.06 13.40 -1.72
CA LEU A 127 9.59 13.48 -1.75
C LEU A 127 9.07 14.58 -0.83
N VAL A 128 9.66 14.74 0.34
CA VAL A 128 9.28 15.74 1.35
C VAL A 128 10.53 16.44 1.92
N ALA A 129 10.35 17.65 2.45
CA ALA A 129 11.44 18.39 3.09
C ALA A 129 11.85 17.76 4.44
N SER A 130 10.87 17.31 5.21
CA SER A 130 11.05 16.53 6.45
C SER A 130 9.82 15.68 6.73
N VAL A 131 9.97 14.64 7.56
CA VAL A 131 8.86 13.79 7.99
C VAL A 131 7.81 14.58 8.79
N ALA A 132 8.26 15.48 9.68
CA ALA A 132 7.37 16.27 10.53
C ALA A 132 6.65 17.41 9.76
N ARG A 133 7.29 17.97 8.75
CA ARG A 133 6.75 19.05 7.91
C ARG A 133 7.13 18.79 6.46
N PRO A 134 6.28 18.10 5.69
CA PRO A 134 6.55 17.76 4.29
C PRO A 134 6.81 18.97 3.39
N GLY A 135 6.07 20.06 3.57
CA GLY A 135 6.33 21.37 2.97
C GLY A 135 5.94 21.50 1.49
N GLY A 136 5.55 20.39 0.83
CA GLY A 136 5.15 20.36 -0.57
C GLY A 136 3.75 19.76 -0.76
N ASN A 137 3.52 19.18 -1.95
CA ASN A 137 2.25 18.52 -2.27
C ASN A 137 2.23 17.02 -1.92
N VAL A 138 3.29 16.47 -1.32
CA VAL A 138 3.40 15.05 -0.94
C VAL A 138 3.35 14.89 0.57
N THR A 139 2.56 13.93 1.03
CA THR A 139 2.53 13.40 2.39
C THR A 139 2.23 11.90 2.35
N GLY A 140 2.02 11.25 3.50
CA GLY A 140 1.58 9.86 3.53
C GLY A 140 2.16 9.03 4.68
N LEU A 141 2.37 7.74 4.41
CA LEU A 141 2.72 6.73 5.38
C LEU A 141 4.04 6.05 5.02
N LEU A 142 4.92 5.91 6.03
CA LEU A 142 6.22 5.27 5.85
C LEU A 142 6.11 3.75 5.74
N SER A 143 6.96 3.17 4.91
CA SER A 143 7.17 1.72 4.83
C SER A 143 8.25 1.21 5.79
N SER A 144 9.10 2.08 6.37
CA SER A 144 10.15 1.80 7.38
C SER A 144 11.09 0.64 7.02
N ILE A 145 11.51 0.54 5.76
CA ILE A 145 12.38 -0.54 5.26
C ILE A 145 13.65 -0.69 6.12
N ASP A 146 14.28 0.41 6.48
CA ASP A 146 15.50 0.48 7.31
C ASP A 146 15.38 -0.20 8.68
N ARG A 147 14.19 -0.19 9.28
CA ARG A 147 13.92 -0.82 10.58
C ARG A 147 13.39 -2.24 10.45
N LEU A 148 12.69 -2.54 9.36
CA LEU A 148 12.05 -3.83 9.13
C LEU A 148 13.04 -4.89 8.63
N VAL A 149 13.90 -4.53 7.70
CA VAL A 149 14.79 -5.44 6.99
C VAL A 149 15.73 -6.22 7.93
N PRO A 150 16.42 -5.61 8.90
CA PRO A 150 17.25 -6.36 9.85
C PRO A 150 16.44 -7.33 10.68
N LYS A 151 15.28 -6.89 11.19
CA LYS A 151 14.42 -7.73 12.03
C LYS A 151 13.82 -8.91 11.26
N GLN A 152 13.45 -8.71 10.00
CA GLN A 152 12.99 -9.79 9.12
C GLN A 152 14.08 -10.85 8.93
N LEU A 153 15.31 -10.41 8.65
CA LEU A 153 16.44 -11.31 8.51
C LEU A 153 16.74 -12.05 9.83
N ASP A 154 16.75 -11.34 10.97
CA ASP A 154 16.99 -11.95 12.27
C ASP A 154 15.93 -13.01 12.61
N LEU A 155 14.65 -12.76 12.30
CA LEU A 155 13.59 -13.74 12.48
C LEU A 155 13.80 -14.96 11.58
N LEU A 156 14.18 -14.75 10.32
CA LEU A 156 14.49 -15.85 9.40
C LEU A 156 15.65 -16.71 9.92
N LEU A 157 16.73 -16.09 10.42
CA LEU A 157 17.89 -16.78 10.95
C LEU A 157 17.59 -17.50 12.28
N GLN A 158 16.64 -17.02 13.09
CA GLN A 158 16.17 -17.76 14.25
C GLN A 158 15.43 -19.04 13.85
N VAL A 159 14.67 -19.00 12.76
CA VAL A 159 13.96 -20.18 12.23
C VAL A 159 14.91 -21.14 11.49
N VAL A 160 15.96 -20.61 10.86
CA VAL A 160 16.96 -21.38 10.11
C VAL A 160 18.38 -21.04 10.61
N PRO A 161 18.76 -21.45 11.82
CA PRO A 161 20.04 -21.03 12.42
C PRO A 161 21.28 -21.56 11.67
N ALA A 162 21.13 -22.62 10.87
CA ALA A 162 22.18 -23.16 10.02
C ALA A 162 22.38 -22.41 8.69
N ALA A 163 21.60 -21.35 8.44
CA ALA A 163 21.70 -20.60 7.18
C ALA A 163 22.96 -19.72 7.18
N THR A 164 23.95 -20.13 6.38
CA THR A 164 25.17 -19.34 6.11
C THR A 164 25.08 -18.60 4.77
N ARG A 165 24.07 -18.90 3.95
CA ARG A 165 23.77 -18.25 2.66
C ARG A 165 22.29 -17.96 2.58
N VAL A 166 21.93 -16.68 2.38
CA VAL A 166 20.56 -16.21 2.23
C VAL A 166 20.40 -15.57 0.85
N GLY A 167 19.48 -16.11 0.06
CA GLY A 167 19.04 -15.49 -1.19
C GLY A 167 18.26 -14.21 -0.88
N VAL A 168 18.48 -13.18 -1.67
CA VAL A 168 17.78 -11.90 -1.52
C VAL A 168 17.11 -11.56 -2.83
N LEU A 169 15.78 -11.62 -2.85
CA LEU A 169 15.00 -11.28 -4.03
C LEU A 169 14.60 -9.80 -3.97
N LEU A 170 15.03 -9.00 -4.97
CA LEU A 170 14.76 -7.57 -5.02
C LEU A 170 14.42 -7.09 -6.43
N ASN A 171 13.61 -6.02 -6.50
CA ASN A 171 13.31 -5.33 -7.76
C ASN A 171 14.35 -4.22 -8.00
N ALA A 172 15.19 -4.39 -9.03
CA ALA A 172 16.23 -3.43 -9.38
C ALA A 172 15.68 -2.08 -9.89
N ASN A 173 14.42 -2.04 -10.33
CA ASN A 173 13.75 -0.80 -10.73
C ASN A 173 13.19 -0.02 -9.53
N ASN A 174 13.20 -0.61 -8.33
CA ASN A 174 12.73 0.05 -7.12
C ASN A 174 13.93 0.57 -6.29
N PRO A 175 14.18 1.89 -6.24
CA PRO A 175 15.31 2.44 -5.50
C PRO A 175 15.26 2.13 -4.00
N ALA A 176 14.07 1.91 -3.43
CA ALA A 176 13.91 1.50 -2.04
C ALA A 176 14.45 0.08 -1.80
N ASN A 177 14.24 -0.85 -2.74
CA ASN A 177 14.81 -2.20 -2.66
C ASN A 177 16.33 -2.18 -2.80
N VAL A 178 16.85 -1.38 -3.75
CA VAL A 178 18.30 -1.21 -3.95
C VAL A 178 18.98 -0.61 -2.70
N GLY A 179 18.37 0.43 -2.12
CA GLY A 179 18.82 1.02 -0.85
C GLY A 179 18.77 0.03 0.31
N GLY A 180 17.67 -0.72 0.40
CA GLY A 180 17.48 -1.76 1.41
C GLY A 180 18.50 -2.89 1.33
N LEU A 181 18.90 -3.33 0.12
CA LEU A 181 19.97 -4.30 -0.07
C LEU A 181 21.31 -3.79 0.45
N ARG A 182 21.68 -2.53 0.14
CA ARG A 182 22.93 -1.93 0.62
C ARG A 182 22.94 -1.87 2.16
N PHE A 183 21.81 -1.49 2.75
CA PHE A 183 21.65 -1.47 4.20
C PHE A 183 21.83 -2.86 4.79
N LEU A 184 21.18 -3.90 4.22
CA LEU A 184 21.28 -5.28 4.66
C LEU A 184 22.72 -5.81 4.55
N GLN A 185 23.42 -5.49 3.46
CA GLN A 185 24.84 -5.85 3.27
C GLN A 185 25.73 -5.22 4.35
N THR A 186 25.49 -3.97 4.72
CA THR A 186 26.22 -3.27 5.79
C THR A 186 25.94 -3.89 7.15
N ASP A 187 24.66 -4.16 7.47
CA ASP A 187 24.24 -4.78 8.72
C ASP A 187 24.82 -6.18 8.92
N THR A 188 24.98 -6.93 7.82
CA THR A 188 25.49 -8.31 7.86
C THR A 188 26.99 -8.43 7.64
N ALA A 189 27.70 -7.34 7.38
CA ALA A 189 29.13 -7.36 7.02
C ALA A 189 30.03 -8.06 8.06
N ALA A 190 29.69 -7.98 9.35
CA ALA A 190 30.42 -8.64 10.44
C ALA A 190 29.88 -10.03 10.80
N ARG A 191 28.84 -10.53 10.12
CA ARG A 191 28.22 -11.83 10.40
C ARG A 191 28.81 -12.90 9.49
N PRO A 192 28.92 -14.18 9.90
CA PRO A 192 29.30 -15.28 9.04
C PRO A 192 28.17 -15.68 8.07
N LEU A 193 27.65 -14.69 7.34
CA LEU A 193 26.47 -14.81 6.47
C LEU A 193 26.78 -14.21 5.11
N LYS A 194 26.58 -15.00 4.05
CA LYS A 194 26.66 -14.54 2.66
C LYS A 194 25.27 -14.22 2.13
N LEU A 195 25.03 -12.99 1.72
CA LEU A 195 23.86 -12.62 0.93
C LEU A 195 24.10 -12.93 -0.53
N VAL A 196 23.10 -13.54 -1.19
CA VAL A 196 23.10 -13.88 -2.62
C VAL A 196 21.96 -13.10 -3.27
N PRO A 197 22.20 -11.87 -3.76
CA PRO A 197 21.16 -11.05 -4.36
C PRO A 197 20.75 -11.59 -5.74
N ALA A 198 19.46 -11.58 -6.01
CA ALA A 198 18.84 -11.72 -7.32
C ALA A 198 18.07 -10.45 -7.63
N GLU A 199 18.64 -9.64 -8.51
CA GLU A 199 18.14 -8.33 -8.92
C GLU A 199 17.24 -8.48 -10.14
N LEU A 200 15.92 -8.51 -9.93
CA LEU A 200 14.93 -8.70 -10.97
C LEU A 200 14.36 -7.36 -11.45
N ARG A 201 13.98 -7.30 -12.72
CA ARG A 201 13.27 -6.17 -13.32
C ARG A 201 11.86 -6.54 -13.77
N GLN A 202 11.60 -7.83 -13.97
CA GLN A 202 10.33 -8.34 -14.47
C GLN A 202 10.02 -9.74 -13.91
N SER A 203 8.74 -10.11 -13.93
CA SER A 203 8.27 -11.37 -13.34
C SER A 203 8.80 -12.64 -14.03
N SER A 204 9.17 -12.55 -15.30
CA SER A 204 9.75 -13.70 -16.05
C SER A 204 11.09 -14.18 -15.49
N GLU A 205 11.80 -13.34 -14.74
CA GLU A 205 13.10 -13.64 -14.15
C GLU A 205 13.03 -14.43 -12.82
N ILE A 206 11.83 -14.59 -12.24
CA ILE A 206 11.65 -15.21 -10.92
C ILE A 206 12.13 -16.66 -10.89
N ASP A 207 11.80 -17.49 -11.91
CA ASP A 207 12.23 -18.90 -11.92
C ASP A 207 13.74 -19.05 -12.01
N ALA A 208 14.38 -18.22 -12.85
CA ALA A 208 15.83 -18.21 -12.99
C ALA A 208 16.52 -17.80 -11.67
N ALA A 209 15.93 -16.86 -10.92
CA ALA A 209 16.43 -16.48 -9.60
C ALA A 209 16.40 -17.65 -8.61
N PHE A 210 15.31 -18.42 -8.55
CA PHE A 210 15.23 -19.60 -7.68
C PHE A 210 16.17 -20.72 -8.12
N GLN A 211 16.36 -20.94 -9.42
CA GLN A 211 17.37 -21.87 -9.93
C GLN A 211 18.79 -21.45 -9.50
N ALA A 212 19.10 -20.15 -9.60
CA ALA A 212 20.39 -19.62 -9.13
C ALA A 212 20.55 -19.80 -7.61
N PHE A 213 19.52 -19.60 -6.81
CA PHE A 213 19.57 -19.83 -5.36
C PHE A 213 19.87 -21.29 -5.02
N VAL A 214 19.26 -22.24 -5.73
CA VAL A 214 19.58 -23.68 -5.56
C VAL A 214 21.02 -23.98 -5.94
N HIS A 215 21.50 -23.47 -7.08
CA HIS A 215 22.89 -23.64 -7.53
C HIS A 215 23.91 -23.05 -6.55
N GLU A 216 23.59 -21.87 -5.97
CA GLU A 216 24.42 -21.19 -4.97
C GLU A 216 24.29 -21.79 -3.56
N HIS A 217 23.57 -22.91 -3.40
CA HIS A 217 23.34 -23.57 -2.11
C HIS A 217 22.75 -22.63 -1.02
N VAL A 218 21.87 -21.73 -1.41
CA VAL A 218 21.11 -20.87 -0.51
C VAL A 218 20.30 -21.73 0.46
N LYS A 219 20.15 -21.30 1.72
CA LYS A 219 19.44 -22.05 2.76
C LYS A 219 18.13 -21.40 3.19
N ALA A 220 17.94 -20.11 2.86
CA ALA A 220 16.73 -19.36 3.12
C ALA A 220 16.63 -18.20 2.14
N VAL A 221 15.44 -17.63 1.93
CA VAL A 221 15.23 -16.51 1.02
C VAL A 221 14.56 -15.35 1.73
N PHE A 222 15.17 -14.19 1.61
CA PHE A 222 14.62 -12.90 1.97
C PHE A 222 13.99 -12.26 0.73
N VAL A 223 12.71 -11.89 0.80
CA VAL A 223 12.00 -11.24 -0.31
C VAL A 223 11.65 -9.81 0.07
N PHE A 224 12.22 -8.85 -0.65
CA PHE A 224 11.89 -7.44 -0.42
C PHE A 224 10.43 -7.13 -0.72
N GLN A 225 9.90 -6.13 -0.02
CA GLN A 225 8.54 -5.60 -0.29
C GLN A 225 8.53 -4.90 -1.65
N ASP A 226 7.76 -5.44 -2.59
CA ASP A 226 7.60 -4.84 -3.90
C ASP A 226 6.28 -5.31 -4.56
N PRO A 227 5.58 -4.45 -5.31
CA PRO A 227 4.39 -4.84 -6.07
C PRO A 227 4.64 -5.98 -7.07
N LEU A 228 5.84 -6.03 -7.69
CA LEU A 228 6.24 -7.10 -8.59
C LEU A 228 6.15 -8.47 -7.92
N PHE A 229 6.70 -8.58 -6.70
CA PHE A 229 6.71 -9.84 -5.95
C PHE A 229 5.34 -10.14 -5.35
N LEU A 230 4.63 -9.13 -4.87
CA LEU A 230 3.30 -9.30 -4.29
C LEU A 230 2.29 -9.86 -5.31
N ARG A 231 2.37 -9.43 -6.57
CA ARG A 231 1.59 -9.98 -7.67
C ARG A 231 1.94 -11.44 -8.00
N ASN A 232 3.18 -11.83 -7.78
CA ASN A 232 3.71 -13.17 -8.04
C ASN A 232 3.85 -14.01 -6.76
N GLY A 233 3.14 -13.66 -5.68
CA GLY A 233 3.29 -14.27 -4.36
C GLY A 233 3.10 -15.78 -4.35
N GLU A 234 2.03 -16.29 -4.98
CA GLU A 234 1.76 -17.72 -5.12
C GLU A 234 2.92 -18.46 -5.83
N ARG A 235 3.41 -17.89 -6.94
CA ARG A 235 4.53 -18.48 -7.69
C ARG A 235 5.81 -18.51 -6.87
N ILE A 236 6.13 -17.40 -6.17
CA ILE A 236 7.31 -17.29 -5.30
C ILE A 236 7.20 -18.31 -4.16
N ALA A 237 6.06 -18.42 -3.50
CA ALA A 237 5.83 -19.37 -2.43
C ALA A 237 5.96 -20.83 -2.92
N ALA A 238 5.40 -21.15 -4.09
CA ALA A 238 5.50 -22.48 -4.70
C ALA A 238 6.94 -22.86 -5.06
N LEU A 239 7.70 -21.95 -5.69
CA LEU A 239 9.11 -22.16 -6.04
C LEU A 239 9.98 -22.34 -4.79
N ALA A 240 9.74 -21.51 -3.75
CA ALA A 240 10.45 -21.62 -2.49
C ALA A 240 10.18 -22.97 -1.81
N LEU A 241 8.93 -23.41 -1.77
CA LEU A 241 8.55 -24.71 -1.20
C LEU A 241 9.16 -25.87 -1.99
N ALA A 242 9.10 -25.84 -3.33
CA ALA A 242 9.70 -26.87 -4.19
C ALA A 242 11.22 -26.96 -4.02
N ALA A 243 11.89 -25.83 -3.84
CA ALA A 243 13.32 -25.75 -3.57
C ALA A 243 13.68 -26.01 -2.10
N ARG A 244 12.70 -26.25 -1.20
CA ARG A 244 12.86 -26.37 0.24
C ARG A 244 13.57 -25.17 0.89
N LEU A 245 13.26 -23.96 0.42
CA LEU A 245 13.82 -22.71 0.89
C LEU A 245 12.83 -21.98 1.81
N PRO A 246 13.06 -21.92 3.12
CA PRO A 246 12.31 -21.08 4.02
C PRO A 246 12.37 -19.61 3.59
N THR A 247 11.26 -18.91 3.71
CA THR A 247 11.13 -17.54 3.22
C THR A 247 10.69 -16.57 4.30
N VAL A 248 11.20 -15.33 4.24
CA VAL A 248 10.63 -14.20 4.97
C VAL A 248 10.20 -13.11 4.00
N PHE A 249 9.03 -12.54 4.30
CA PHE A 249 8.39 -11.49 3.50
C PHE A 249 8.05 -10.27 4.36
N GLY A 250 7.73 -9.17 3.71
CA GLY A 250 7.26 -7.97 4.39
C GLY A 250 5.74 -7.88 4.58
N PHE A 251 4.95 -8.73 3.91
CA PHE A 251 3.49 -8.67 3.95
C PHE A 251 2.87 -10.05 4.18
N ARG A 252 1.78 -10.06 4.99
CA ARG A 252 1.02 -11.28 5.30
C ARG A 252 0.44 -11.97 4.06
N GLU A 253 0.16 -11.22 3.01
CA GLU A 253 -0.39 -11.73 1.76
C GLU A 253 0.45 -12.85 1.13
N PHE A 254 1.76 -12.80 1.31
CA PHE A 254 2.65 -13.90 0.87
C PHE A 254 2.48 -15.15 1.71
N VAL A 255 2.20 -15.00 3.01
CA VAL A 255 2.01 -16.11 3.93
C VAL A 255 0.65 -16.78 3.70
N GLU A 256 -0.38 -15.98 3.38
CA GLU A 256 -1.71 -16.45 2.98
C GLU A 256 -1.68 -17.37 1.75
N VAL A 257 -0.74 -17.15 0.82
CA VAL A 257 -0.56 -17.94 -0.41
C VAL A 257 0.55 -19.00 -0.31
N GLY A 258 1.02 -19.32 0.89
CA GLY A 258 1.96 -20.42 1.13
C GLY A 258 3.40 -20.04 1.46
N GLY A 259 3.73 -18.76 1.59
CA GLY A 259 5.01 -18.31 2.15
C GLY A 259 5.17 -18.73 3.61
N LEU A 260 6.41 -18.88 4.10
CA LEU A 260 6.63 -19.37 5.46
C LEU A 260 6.27 -18.35 6.53
N MET A 261 6.81 -17.14 6.42
CA MET A 261 6.58 -16.10 7.42
C MET A 261 6.68 -14.69 6.83
N SER A 262 5.99 -13.76 7.46
CA SER A 262 6.12 -12.34 7.17
C SER A 262 6.26 -11.53 8.46
N TYR A 263 7.05 -10.46 8.40
CA TYR A 263 7.12 -9.46 9.45
C TYR A 263 7.05 -8.08 8.82
N GLY A 264 5.99 -7.33 9.11
CA GLY A 264 5.82 -6.01 8.51
C GLY A 264 4.51 -5.33 8.82
N LEU A 265 4.14 -4.39 7.97
CA LEU A 265 2.93 -3.59 8.09
C LEU A 265 1.69 -4.36 7.60
N ASN A 266 0.59 -4.19 8.32
CA ASN A 266 -0.70 -4.67 7.84
C ASN A 266 -1.25 -3.71 6.77
N LEU A 267 -1.39 -4.20 5.53
CA LEU A 267 -1.83 -3.39 4.39
C LEU A 267 -3.24 -2.82 4.58
N ILE A 268 -4.17 -3.57 5.17
CA ILE A 268 -5.53 -3.11 5.44
C ILE A 268 -5.51 -1.89 6.38
N ASN A 269 -4.73 -1.96 7.47
CA ASN A 269 -4.59 -0.86 8.40
C ASN A 269 -3.92 0.36 7.76
N GLN A 270 -2.97 0.13 6.86
CA GLN A 270 -2.29 1.18 6.11
C GLN A 270 -3.28 1.97 5.24
N TRP A 271 -4.15 1.24 4.50
CA TRP A 271 -5.16 1.86 3.66
C TRP A 271 -6.23 2.60 4.47
N ARG A 272 -6.67 2.03 5.60
CA ARG A 272 -7.58 2.73 6.53
C ARG A 272 -6.93 4.01 7.07
N ARG A 273 -5.64 4.00 7.37
CA ARG A 273 -4.92 5.18 7.82
C ARG A 273 -4.73 6.21 6.70
N ALA A 274 -4.45 5.78 5.47
CA ALA A 274 -4.35 6.67 4.31
C ALA A 274 -5.66 7.43 4.06
N ALA A 275 -6.81 6.83 4.38
CA ALA A 275 -8.11 7.47 4.30
C ALA A 275 -8.22 8.73 5.19
N ALA A 276 -7.60 8.72 6.38
CA ALA A 276 -7.57 9.90 7.25
C ALA A 276 -6.82 11.08 6.61
N TYR A 277 -5.78 10.80 5.83
CA TYR A 277 -5.05 11.83 5.07
C TYR A 277 -5.91 12.38 3.93
N ALA A 278 -6.54 11.48 3.18
CA ALA A 278 -7.43 11.88 2.10
C ALA A 278 -8.60 12.71 2.62
N ALA A 279 -9.24 12.30 3.73
CA ALA A 279 -10.33 13.06 4.35
C ALA A 279 -9.91 14.50 4.70
N LYS A 280 -8.80 14.66 5.40
CA LYS A 280 -8.28 16.00 5.77
C LYS A 280 -7.97 16.85 4.53
N ILE A 281 -7.45 16.24 3.46
CA ILE A 281 -7.17 16.94 2.20
C ILE A 281 -8.47 17.34 1.49
N LEU A 282 -9.47 16.47 1.48
CA LEU A 282 -10.80 16.80 0.93
C LEU A 282 -11.47 17.96 1.70
N GLU A 283 -11.22 18.08 3.00
CA GLU A 283 -11.65 19.19 3.87
C GLU A 283 -10.77 20.45 3.71
N GLY A 284 -9.73 20.42 2.88
CA GLY A 284 -8.90 21.58 2.54
C GLY A 284 -7.57 21.69 3.29
N THR A 285 -7.19 20.69 4.09
CA THR A 285 -5.85 20.67 4.73
C THR A 285 -4.77 20.47 3.66
N LYS A 286 -3.72 21.28 3.72
CA LYS A 286 -2.60 21.16 2.78
C LYS A 286 -1.75 19.92 3.10
N PRO A 287 -1.34 19.13 2.12
CA PRO A 287 -0.49 17.95 2.34
C PRO A 287 0.85 18.30 3.03
N GLY A 288 1.41 19.48 2.73
CA GLY A 288 2.65 19.96 3.35
C GLY A 288 2.56 20.19 4.87
N ASP A 289 1.36 20.33 5.42
CA ASP A 289 1.10 20.51 6.87
C ASP A 289 0.76 19.17 7.56
N LEU A 290 0.59 18.08 6.80
CA LEU A 290 0.30 16.74 7.32
C LEU A 290 1.61 15.96 7.45
N PRO A 291 2.07 15.64 8.68
CA PRO A 291 3.29 14.86 8.87
C PRO A 291 3.22 13.51 8.15
N VAL A 292 4.37 13.04 7.64
CA VAL A 292 4.48 11.66 7.17
C VAL A 292 4.58 10.75 8.39
N GLU A 293 3.67 9.79 8.52
CA GLU A 293 3.56 8.95 9.71
C GLU A 293 4.10 7.53 9.45
N MET A 294 4.66 6.94 10.49
CA MET A 294 4.96 5.52 10.55
C MET A 294 3.87 4.81 11.34
N GLN A 295 3.32 3.72 10.80
CA GLN A 295 2.41 2.87 11.56
C GLN A 295 3.17 2.19 12.70
N PRO A 296 2.68 2.30 13.95
CA PRO A 296 3.40 1.78 15.12
C PRO A 296 3.29 0.26 15.26
N ARG A 297 2.33 -0.38 14.60
CA ARG A 297 2.05 -1.80 14.75
C ARG A 297 2.56 -2.58 13.55
N LEU A 298 3.53 -3.44 13.82
CA LEU A 298 4.02 -4.46 12.90
C LEU A 298 3.40 -5.80 13.30
N GLU A 299 3.20 -6.69 12.33
CA GLU A 299 2.69 -8.03 12.57
C GLU A 299 3.68 -9.08 12.10
N LEU A 300 3.85 -10.13 12.91
CA LEU A 300 4.51 -11.37 12.55
C LEU A 300 3.42 -12.41 12.24
N VAL A 301 3.40 -12.91 11.01
CA VAL A 301 2.49 -13.98 10.57
C VAL A 301 3.31 -15.18 10.15
N ILE A 302 2.92 -16.38 10.58
CA ILE A 302 3.64 -17.62 10.30
C ILE A 302 2.68 -18.67 9.75
N ASN A 303 3.07 -19.35 8.66
CA ASN A 303 2.32 -20.46 8.08
C ASN A 303 2.88 -21.79 8.62
N LEU A 304 2.13 -22.41 9.53
CA LEU A 304 2.51 -23.68 10.15
C LEU A 304 2.41 -24.87 9.18
N LYS A 305 1.50 -24.81 8.17
CA LYS A 305 1.46 -25.81 7.10
C LYS A 305 2.74 -25.79 6.27
N THR A 306 3.20 -24.60 5.90
CA THR A 306 4.46 -24.41 5.16
C THR A 306 5.66 -24.82 6.00
N ALA A 307 5.69 -24.47 7.29
CA ALA A 307 6.75 -24.91 8.20
C ALA A 307 6.82 -26.44 8.27
N LYS A 308 5.68 -27.12 8.42
CA LYS A 308 5.58 -28.58 8.43
C LYS A 308 6.04 -29.20 7.10
N ALA A 309 5.63 -28.64 5.96
CA ALA A 309 6.03 -29.12 4.63
C ALA A 309 7.52 -28.97 4.37
N LEU A 310 8.15 -27.94 4.94
CA LEU A 310 9.60 -27.72 4.90
C LEU A 310 10.37 -28.58 5.91
N GLY A 311 9.70 -29.25 6.85
CA GLY A 311 10.33 -29.98 7.96
C GLY A 311 10.96 -29.08 9.02
N ILE A 312 10.45 -27.87 9.20
CA ILE A 312 10.99 -26.85 10.10
C ILE A 312 10.14 -26.78 11.36
N THR A 313 10.82 -26.78 12.52
CA THR A 313 10.20 -26.46 13.80
C THR A 313 10.42 -24.98 14.09
N ILE A 314 9.34 -24.22 14.21
CA ILE A 314 9.41 -22.80 14.58
C ILE A 314 9.76 -22.70 16.08
N PRO A 315 10.81 -21.96 16.45
CA PRO A 315 11.20 -21.79 17.86
C PRO A 315 10.07 -21.18 18.69
N ALA A 316 9.93 -21.62 19.96
CA ALA A 316 8.91 -21.10 20.87
C ALA A 316 9.04 -19.57 21.08
N SER A 317 10.27 -19.04 21.06
CA SER A 317 10.52 -17.60 21.12
C SER A 317 9.95 -16.84 19.94
N VAL A 318 9.98 -17.42 18.73
CA VAL A 318 9.40 -16.81 17.51
C VAL A 318 7.87 -16.92 17.54
N LEU A 319 7.33 -18.08 17.94
CA LEU A 319 5.88 -18.29 18.09
C LEU A 319 5.25 -17.32 19.11
N ALA A 320 5.95 -17.01 20.20
CA ALA A 320 5.48 -16.08 21.22
C ALA A 320 5.33 -14.63 20.71
N PHE A 321 6.03 -14.25 19.66
CA PHE A 321 5.91 -12.96 19.00
C PHE A 321 4.91 -12.95 17.82
N ALA A 322 4.42 -14.11 17.42
CA ALA A 322 3.48 -14.20 16.30
C ALA A 322 2.14 -13.53 16.65
N ASN A 323 1.67 -12.68 15.74
CA ASN A 323 0.35 -12.06 15.83
C ASN A 323 -0.73 -12.95 15.22
N ASP A 324 -0.34 -13.82 14.27
CA ASP A 324 -1.25 -14.72 13.58
C ASP A 324 -0.51 -15.99 13.12
N LEU A 325 -1.20 -17.12 13.17
CA LEU A 325 -0.71 -18.44 12.74
C LEU A 325 -1.68 -19.01 11.72
N ILE A 326 -1.20 -19.31 10.52
CA ILE A 326 -1.99 -19.98 9.47
C ILE A 326 -1.81 -21.49 9.60
N GLU A 327 -2.91 -22.18 9.92
CA GLU A 327 -2.98 -23.61 10.11
C GLU A 327 -3.61 -24.34 8.92
#